data_82599f3d58143841d7f7d8eaba18c1af
#
_entry.id   82599f3d58143841d7f7d8eaba18c1af
#
_cell.length_a   1.000
_cell.length_b   1.000
_cell.length_c   1.000
_cell.angle_alpha   90.00
_cell.angle_beta   90.00
_cell.angle_gamma   90.00
#
_symmetry.space_group_name_H-M   'P 1'
#
loop_
_entity.id
_entity.type
_entity.pdbx_description
1 polymer ?
#
loop_
_entity_poly.entity_id
_entity_poly.type
_entity_poly.pdbx_seq_one_letter_code
_entity_poly.pdbx_strand_id
1 'polypeptide(L)'
;MIQQYNISPETLYNGDVCVDSQTTGVVGLLEQKLDTGYLKDKQLTLTPNGQHFTLNQRGFLPQLMEDMYNERVEFKKKMLEEQQKLEDGNYKNKQAVINNISRCNNIQMSKKILLNSAYGALANQHFRYYSTEMAEGITTAGQLAIRWIDRSINIYINNLLHTKDVDY
;
A
#
# COMPACT_ATOMS: atom_id res chain seq x y z
N MET A 1 -0.49 -1.73 -0.99
CA MET A 1 -1.55 -2.44 -1.74
C MET A 1 -1.71 -1.87 -3.14
N ILE A 2 -2.18 -0.61 -3.36
CA ILE A 2 -2.39 -0.05 -4.71
C ILE A 2 -1.17 -0.22 -5.62
N GLN A 3 0.01 0.15 -5.15
CA GLN A 3 1.28 0.00 -5.91
C GLN A 3 1.68 -1.46 -6.13
N GLN A 4 1.50 -2.30 -5.11
CA GLN A 4 1.95 -3.70 -5.12
C GLN A 4 1.12 -4.56 -6.07
N TYR A 5 -0.20 -4.35 -6.10
CA TYR A 5 -1.11 -5.10 -6.96
C TYR A 5 -1.39 -4.40 -8.29
N ASN A 6 -0.83 -3.22 -8.51
CA ASN A 6 -1.06 -2.39 -9.69
C ASN A 6 -2.54 -2.03 -9.89
N ILE A 7 -3.24 -1.70 -8.79
CA ILE A 7 -4.68 -1.43 -8.78
C ILE A 7 -4.96 -0.08 -9.44
N SER A 8 -5.60 -0.11 -10.60
CA SER A 8 -6.01 1.07 -11.36
C SER A 8 -7.14 0.69 -12.33
N PRO A 9 -8.02 1.61 -12.74
CA PRO A 9 -9.11 1.29 -13.67
C PRO A 9 -8.66 0.66 -14.97
N GLU A 10 -7.57 1.17 -15.55
CA GLU A 10 -7.03 0.69 -16.83
C GLU A 10 -6.23 -0.61 -16.74
N THR A 11 -5.86 -1.02 -15.53
CA THR A 11 -5.16 -2.29 -15.29
C THR A 11 -6.08 -3.41 -14.86
N LEU A 12 -7.35 -3.10 -14.60
CA LEU A 12 -8.36 -4.13 -14.26
C LEU A 12 -8.51 -5.11 -15.43
N TYR A 13 -8.31 -6.39 -15.15
CA TYR A 13 -8.36 -7.45 -16.14
C TYR A 13 -9.73 -8.11 -16.16
N ASN A 14 -10.43 -7.97 -17.27
CA ASN A 14 -11.77 -8.53 -17.51
C ASN A 14 -11.77 -9.78 -18.38
N GLY A 15 -10.63 -10.47 -18.50
CA GLY A 15 -10.53 -11.70 -19.31
C GLY A 15 -10.98 -12.96 -18.56
N ASP A 16 -11.05 -14.08 -19.31
CA ASP A 16 -11.46 -15.39 -18.80
C ASP A 16 -10.42 -15.98 -17.83
N VAL A 17 -10.47 -15.53 -16.58
CA VAL A 17 -9.83 -16.22 -15.46
C VAL A 17 -10.94 -16.55 -14.48
N CYS A 18 -11.45 -17.76 -14.60
CA CYS A 18 -12.45 -18.28 -13.66
C CYS A 18 -11.72 -18.66 -12.37
N VAL A 19 -11.84 -17.84 -11.35
CA VAL A 19 -11.34 -18.14 -10.01
C VAL A 19 -12.55 -18.42 -9.13
N ASP A 20 -12.59 -19.61 -8.54
CA ASP A 20 -13.66 -19.99 -7.63
C ASP A 20 -13.66 -19.06 -6.40
N SER A 21 -14.78 -18.42 -6.14
CA SER A 21 -14.96 -17.49 -5.00
C SER A 21 -14.69 -18.13 -3.63
N GLN A 22 -14.80 -19.46 -3.51
CA GLN A 22 -14.51 -20.18 -2.27
C GLN A 22 -13.01 -20.34 -2.03
N THR A 23 -12.20 -20.37 -3.07
CA THR A 23 -10.75 -20.54 -2.99
C THR A 23 -9.98 -19.20 -3.00
N THR A 24 -10.57 -18.13 -3.53
CA THR A 24 -9.95 -16.81 -3.60
C THR A 24 -10.03 -16.08 -2.28
N GLY A 25 -10.81 -16.10 -1.41
CA GLY A 25 -10.89 -15.29 -0.18
C GLY A 25 -9.54 -15.17 0.58
N VAL A 26 -9.49 -14.26 1.52
CA VAL A 26 -8.29 -14.05 2.36
C VAL A 26 -7.79 -15.35 2.99
N VAL A 27 -8.69 -16.20 3.47
CA VAL A 27 -8.34 -17.48 4.08
C VAL A 27 -7.81 -18.47 3.02
N GLY A 28 -8.48 -18.56 1.87
CA GLY A 28 -8.05 -19.46 0.78
C GLY A 28 -6.64 -19.15 0.29
N LEU A 29 -6.31 -17.88 0.12
CA LEU A 29 -4.97 -17.44 -0.28
C LEU A 29 -3.93 -17.64 0.86
N LEU A 30 -4.30 -17.39 2.11
CA LEU A 30 -3.42 -17.61 3.25
C LEU A 30 -3.06 -19.09 3.42
N GLU A 31 -4.00 -19.99 3.16
CA GLU A 31 -3.83 -21.45 3.23
C GLU A 31 -3.28 -22.06 1.93
N GLN A 32 -2.97 -21.22 0.93
CA GLN A 32 -2.42 -21.63 -0.36
C GLN A 32 -3.30 -22.67 -1.10
N LYS A 33 -4.62 -22.55 -0.96
CA LYS A 33 -5.59 -23.45 -1.60
C LYS A 33 -5.72 -23.21 -3.10
N LEU A 34 -5.32 -22.01 -3.58
CA LEU A 34 -5.40 -21.63 -4.97
C LEU A 34 -4.06 -21.84 -5.67
N ASP A 35 -4.08 -22.50 -6.81
CA ASP A 35 -2.93 -22.49 -7.71
C ASP A 35 -2.77 -21.11 -8.33
N THR A 36 -1.68 -20.43 -8.01
CA THR A 36 -1.35 -19.08 -8.48
C THR A 36 -0.33 -19.09 -9.62
N GLY A 37 0.04 -20.26 -10.16
CA GLY A 37 1.06 -20.40 -11.21
C GLY A 37 0.73 -19.58 -12.47
N TYR A 38 -0.53 -19.58 -12.88
CA TYR A 38 -1.01 -18.82 -14.04
C TYR A 38 -0.80 -17.30 -13.95
N LEU A 39 -0.68 -16.73 -12.74
CA LEU A 39 -0.47 -15.29 -12.57
C LEU A 39 0.84 -14.82 -13.20
N LYS A 40 1.90 -15.62 -13.10
CA LYS A 40 3.20 -15.32 -13.71
C LYS A 40 3.13 -15.39 -15.22
N ASP A 41 2.50 -16.42 -15.76
CA ASP A 41 2.40 -16.66 -17.20
C ASP A 41 1.58 -15.57 -17.91
N LYS A 42 0.51 -15.11 -17.26
CA LYS A 42 -0.37 -14.05 -17.76
C LYS A 42 0.05 -12.63 -17.33
N GLN A 43 1.10 -12.49 -16.54
CA GLN A 43 1.54 -11.21 -15.94
C GLN A 43 0.39 -10.48 -15.22
N LEU A 44 -0.29 -11.19 -14.33
CA LEU A 44 -1.40 -10.68 -13.53
C LEU A 44 -1.07 -10.66 -12.05
N THR A 45 -1.73 -9.77 -11.33
CA THR A 45 -1.86 -9.84 -9.86
C THR A 45 -3.29 -10.23 -9.51
N LEU A 46 -3.47 -10.85 -8.36
CA LEU A 46 -4.76 -11.29 -7.83
C LEU A 46 -4.98 -10.69 -6.45
N THR A 47 -6.08 -9.99 -6.28
CA THR A 47 -6.55 -9.54 -4.96
C THR A 47 -7.50 -10.57 -4.33
N PRO A 48 -7.60 -10.64 -2.99
CA PRO A 48 -8.41 -11.68 -2.33
C PRO A 48 -9.91 -11.64 -2.63
N ASN A 49 -10.43 -10.53 -3.15
CA ASN A 49 -11.80 -10.46 -3.66
C ASN A 49 -11.97 -11.04 -5.08
N GLY A 50 -10.93 -11.67 -5.63
CA GLY A 50 -10.97 -12.31 -6.95
C GLY A 50 -10.64 -11.41 -8.15
N GLN A 51 -10.40 -10.13 -7.94
CA GLN A 51 -10.06 -9.23 -9.03
C GLN A 51 -8.61 -9.38 -9.47
N HIS A 52 -8.41 -9.33 -10.79
CA HIS A 52 -7.10 -9.41 -11.42
C HIS A 52 -6.69 -8.06 -11.99
N PHE A 53 -5.40 -7.75 -11.91
CA PHE A 53 -4.83 -6.54 -12.51
C PHE A 53 -3.60 -6.91 -13.34
N THR A 54 -3.47 -6.32 -14.52
CA THR A 54 -2.35 -6.57 -15.41
C THR A 54 -1.07 -5.88 -14.92
N LEU A 55 0.07 -6.54 -15.12
CA LEU A 55 1.41 -5.99 -14.88
C LEU A 55 2.09 -5.49 -16.16
N ASN A 56 1.46 -5.66 -17.34
CA ASN A 56 2.02 -5.27 -18.63
C ASN A 56 2.32 -3.76 -18.72
N GLN A 57 1.57 -2.97 -17.99
CA GLN A 57 1.77 -1.52 -17.88
C GLN A 57 1.55 -1.07 -16.43
N ARG A 58 2.27 -0.03 -16.02
CA ARG A 58 2.06 0.60 -14.73
C ARG A 58 0.77 1.41 -14.75
N GLY A 59 -0.14 1.16 -13.82
CA GLY A 59 -1.37 1.93 -13.70
C GLY A 59 -1.11 3.37 -13.24
N PHE A 60 -1.97 4.33 -13.62
CA PHE A 60 -1.79 5.74 -13.26
C PHE A 60 -1.96 5.96 -11.74
N LEU A 61 -2.87 5.23 -11.07
CA LEU A 61 -3.03 5.35 -9.62
C LEU A 61 -1.80 4.86 -8.86
N PRO A 62 -1.25 3.66 -9.13
CA PRO A 62 0.04 3.23 -8.59
C PRO A 62 1.16 4.24 -8.81
N GLN A 63 1.29 4.80 -10.02
CA GLN A 63 2.30 5.79 -10.33
C GLN A 63 2.10 7.08 -9.53
N LEU A 64 0.89 7.61 -9.49
CA LEU A 64 0.55 8.80 -8.70
C LEU A 64 0.86 8.62 -7.21
N MET A 65 0.53 7.43 -6.65
CA MET A 65 0.83 7.10 -5.24
C MET A 65 2.32 7.05 -4.99
N GLU A 66 3.10 6.50 -5.91
CA GLU A 66 4.55 6.42 -5.83
C GLU A 66 5.20 7.79 -5.86
N ASP A 67 4.80 8.64 -6.80
CA ASP A 67 5.31 10.01 -6.92
C ASP A 67 5.00 10.83 -5.66
N MET A 68 3.76 10.78 -5.17
CA MET A 68 3.37 11.46 -3.94
C MET A 68 4.12 10.95 -2.71
N TYR A 69 4.37 9.64 -2.63
CA TYR A 69 5.14 9.04 -1.54
C TYR A 69 6.59 9.50 -1.57
N ASN A 70 7.24 9.47 -2.74
CA ASN A 70 8.62 9.90 -2.91
C ASN A 70 8.80 11.38 -2.57
N GLU A 71 7.91 12.24 -3.06
CA GLU A 71 7.93 13.66 -2.70
C GLU A 71 7.71 13.88 -1.19
N ARG A 72 6.80 13.10 -0.56
CA ARG A 72 6.60 13.16 0.88
C ARG A 72 7.88 12.81 1.65
N VAL A 73 8.59 11.75 1.23
CA VAL A 73 9.85 11.31 1.84
C VAL A 73 10.91 12.39 1.70
N GLU A 74 11.02 13.03 0.53
CA GLU A 74 11.95 14.13 0.27
C GLU A 74 11.69 15.34 1.19
N PHE A 75 10.43 15.79 1.28
CA PHE A 75 10.08 16.92 2.15
C PHE A 75 10.25 16.57 3.64
N LYS A 76 9.98 15.33 4.04
CA LYS A 76 10.26 14.87 5.41
C LYS A 76 11.76 14.92 5.71
N LYS A 77 12.61 14.47 4.78
CA LYS A 77 14.06 14.52 4.92
C LYS A 77 14.56 15.96 5.04
N LYS A 78 14.11 16.86 4.16
CA LYS A 78 14.44 18.30 4.23
C LYS A 78 14.01 18.92 5.57
N MET A 79 12.84 18.56 6.08
CA MET A 79 12.37 19.03 7.39
C MET A 79 13.31 18.59 8.52
N LEU A 80 13.73 17.32 8.53
CA LEU A 80 14.64 16.78 9.55
C LEU A 80 16.04 17.43 9.47
N GLU A 81 16.55 17.67 8.27
CA GLU A 81 17.82 18.38 8.06
C GLU A 81 17.77 19.82 8.60
N GLU A 82 16.67 20.53 8.39
CA GLU A 82 16.49 21.89 8.93
C GLU A 82 16.30 21.87 10.46
N GLN A 83 15.62 20.86 11.02
CA GLN A 83 15.52 20.65 12.46
C GLN A 83 16.90 20.43 13.09
N GLN A 84 17.73 19.58 12.47
CA GLN A 84 19.10 19.33 12.92
C GLN A 84 19.93 20.61 12.91
N LYS A 85 19.87 21.43 11.86
CA LYS A 85 20.55 22.75 11.81
C LYS A 85 20.10 23.67 12.95
N LEU A 86 18.82 23.62 13.31
CA LEU A 86 18.28 24.42 14.40
C LEU A 86 18.83 23.96 15.75
N GLU A 87 18.93 22.66 15.98
CA GLU A 87 19.48 22.05 17.20
C GLU A 87 20.99 22.32 17.33
N ASP A 88 21.73 22.16 16.24
CA ASP A 88 23.18 22.39 16.18
C ASP A 88 23.56 23.89 16.28
N GLY A 89 22.58 24.80 16.24
CA GLY A 89 22.83 26.25 16.24
C GLY A 89 23.46 26.75 14.91
N ASN A 90 23.50 25.95 13.88
CA ASN A 90 24.15 26.26 12.59
C ASN A 90 23.18 26.99 11.64
N TYR A 91 22.87 28.23 11.95
CA TYR A 91 22.01 29.07 11.12
C TYR A 91 22.40 30.55 11.18
N LYS A 92 22.24 31.25 10.06
CA LYS A 92 22.39 32.73 9.98
C LYS A 92 21.09 33.44 10.40
N ASN A 93 19.95 32.86 10.14
CA ASN A 93 18.63 33.41 10.43
C ASN A 93 17.72 32.31 11.01
N LYS A 94 17.49 32.35 12.31
CA LYS A 94 16.66 31.36 13.02
C LYS A 94 15.22 31.33 12.50
N GLN A 95 14.63 32.49 12.23
CA GLN A 95 13.25 32.57 11.76
C GLN A 95 13.08 31.94 10.36
N ALA A 96 14.05 32.09 9.48
CA ALA A 96 14.03 31.47 8.15
C ALA A 96 14.07 29.93 8.26
N VAL A 97 14.87 29.37 9.17
CA VAL A 97 14.93 27.91 9.42
C VAL A 97 13.60 27.41 9.96
N ILE A 98 13.00 28.09 10.94
CA ILE A 98 11.68 27.72 11.50
C ILE A 98 10.61 27.76 10.40
N ASN A 99 10.61 28.78 9.55
CA ASN A 99 9.66 28.87 8.43
C ASN A 99 9.83 27.73 7.44
N ASN A 100 11.07 27.34 7.12
CA ASN A 100 11.36 26.20 6.24
C ASN A 100 10.88 24.87 6.84
N ILE A 101 11.11 24.64 8.13
CA ILE A 101 10.62 23.46 8.86
C ILE A 101 9.09 23.39 8.74
N SER A 102 8.39 24.50 9.05
CA SER A 102 6.94 24.57 8.98
C SER A 102 6.41 24.32 7.57
N ARG A 103 7.06 24.91 6.55
CA ARG A 103 6.71 24.69 5.14
C ARG A 103 6.86 23.24 4.74
N CYS A 104 8.01 22.63 5.03
CA CYS A 104 8.28 21.22 4.68
C CYS A 104 7.32 20.28 5.42
N ASN A 105 7.01 20.58 6.69
CA ASN A 105 6.05 19.81 7.48
C ASN A 105 4.64 19.88 6.87
N ASN A 106 4.17 21.06 6.48
CA ASN A 106 2.87 21.23 5.88
C ASN A 106 2.75 20.46 4.54
N ILE A 107 3.78 20.53 3.69
CA ILE A 107 3.79 19.82 2.42
C ILE A 107 3.78 18.31 2.65
N GLN A 108 4.66 17.76 3.51
CA GLN A 108 4.70 16.32 3.75
C GLN A 108 3.42 15.81 4.42
N MET A 109 2.78 16.62 5.27
CA MET A 109 1.51 16.26 5.90
C MET A 109 0.36 16.25 4.88
N SER A 110 0.28 17.27 4.01
CA SER A 110 -0.72 17.29 2.92
C SER A 110 -0.60 16.07 2.01
N LYS A 111 0.62 15.68 1.64
CA LYS A 111 0.85 14.47 0.85
C LYS A 111 0.47 13.19 1.58
N LYS A 112 0.72 13.11 2.91
CA LYS A 112 0.25 11.98 3.74
C LYS A 112 -1.28 11.88 3.72
N ILE A 113 -1.99 12.99 3.84
CA ILE A 113 -3.44 13.04 3.81
C ILE A 113 -3.95 12.56 2.43
N LEU A 114 -3.36 13.07 1.32
CA LEU A 114 -3.72 12.65 -0.03
C LEU A 114 -3.52 11.15 -0.25
N LEU A 115 -2.39 10.58 0.17
CA LEU A 115 -2.12 9.14 0.08
C LEU A 115 -3.16 8.30 0.85
N ASN A 116 -3.54 8.75 2.04
CA ASN A 116 -4.55 8.04 2.84
C ASN A 116 -5.97 8.20 2.26
N SER A 117 -6.26 9.34 1.62
CA SER A 117 -7.58 9.63 1.04
C SER A 117 -7.82 8.92 -0.29
N ALA A 118 -6.76 8.47 -0.98
CA ALA A 118 -6.88 7.83 -2.29
C ALA A 118 -7.78 6.58 -2.26
N TYR A 119 -7.66 5.76 -1.21
CA TYR A 119 -8.52 4.61 -0.98
C TYR A 119 -9.99 5.03 -0.77
N GLY A 120 -10.23 6.02 0.10
CA GLY A 120 -11.58 6.52 0.37
C GLY A 120 -12.24 7.16 -0.86
N ALA A 121 -11.44 7.78 -1.74
CA ALA A 121 -11.92 8.33 -3.00
C ALA A 121 -12.45 7.22 -3.93
N LEU A 122 -11.75 6.09 -4.07
CA LEU A 122 -12.20 4.96 -4.88
C LEU A 122 -13.54 4.36 -4.40
N ALA A 123 -13.80 4.41 -3.10
CA ALA A 123 -15.06 3.96 -2.50
C ALA A 123 -16.18 5.00 -2.55
N ASN A 124 -15.92 6.23 -2.99
CA ASN A 124 -16.91 7.32 -3.04
C ASN A 124 -17.61 7.34 -4.40
N GLN A 125 -18.95 7.15 -4.41
CA GLN A 125 -19.79 7.14 -5.61
C GLN A 125 -19.72 8.43 -6.47
N HIS A 126 -19.28 9.55 -5.91
CA HIS A 126 -19.11 10.80 -6.64
C HIS A 126 -17.71 10.97 -7.25
N PHE A 127 -16.82 10.03 -7.01
CA PHE A 127 -15.47 10.08 -7.57
C PHE A 127 -15.47 9.55 -9.01
N ARG A 128 -14.74 10.22 -9.91
CA ARG A 128 -14.67 9.83 -11.33
C ARG A 128 -14.27 8.37 -11.56
N TYR A 129 -13.40 7.84 -10.72
CA TYR A 129 -12.87 6.47 -10.82
C TYR A 129 -13.44 5.56 -9.72
N TYR A 130 -14.69 5.84 -9.32
CA TYR A 130 -15.39 5.00 -8.36
C TYR A 130 -15.44 3.54 -8.82
N SER A 131 -15.02 2.63 -7.96
CA SER A 131 -15.16 1.18 -8.14
C SER A 131 -15.15 0.50 -6.78
N THR A 132 -16.23 -0.17 -6.47
CA THR A 132 -16.36 -1.00 -5.27
C THR A 132 -15.40 -2.18 -5.30
N GLU A 133 -15.20 -2.80 -6.47
CA GLU A 133 -14.30 -3.94 -6.66
C GLU A 133 -12.84 -3.58 -6.35
N MET A 134 -12.38 -2.41 -6.83
CA MET A 134 -11.02 -1.95 -6.52
C MET A 134 -10.88 -1.58 -5.04
N ALA A 135 -11.87 -0.91 -4.46
CA ALA A 135 -11.84 -0.55 -3.03
C ALA A 135 -11.84 -1.79 -2.13
N GLU A 136 -12.67 -2.78 -2.44
CA GLU A 136 -12.71 -4.06 -1.76
C GLU A 136 -11.40 -4.85 -1.94
N GLY A 137 -10.84 -4.85 -3.16
CA GLY A 137 -9.53 -5.45 -3.43
C GLY A 137 -8.42 -4.87 -2.58
N ILE A 138 -8.39 -3.55 -2.37
CA ILE A 138 -7.40 -2.90 -1.48
C ILE A 138 -7.59 -3.34 -0.03
N THR A 139 -8.84 -3.38 0.44
CA THR A 139 -9.17 -3.72 1.82
C THR A 139 -8.83 -5.18 2.13
N THR A 140 -9.27 -6.09 1.26
CA THR A 140 -9.03 -7.54 1.42
C THR A 140 -7.55 -7.88 1.26
N ALA A 141 -6.82 -7.20 0.37
CA ALA A 141 -5.36 -7.33 0.27
C ALA A 141 -4.66 -6.84 1.56
N GLY A 142 -5.17 -5.78 2.19
CA GLY A 142 -4.69 -5.32 3.49
C GLY A 142 -4.92 -6.36 4.59
N GLN A 143 -6.10 -6.96 4.63
CA GLN A 143 -6.43 -8.05 5.58
C GLN A 143 -5.53 -9.27 5.38
N LEU A 144 -5.28 -9.67 4.12
CA LEU A 144 -4.37 -10.78 3.80
C LEU A 144 -2.97 -10.50 4.33
N ALA A 145 -2.45 -9.29 4.07
CA ALA A 145 -1.11 -8.90 4.51
C ALA A 145 -0.97 -8.93 6.05
N ILE A 146 -1.95 -8.39 6.77
CA ILE A 146 -1.94 -8.38 8.24
C ILE A 146 -1.97 -9.80 8.79
N ARG A 147 -2.86 -10.66 8.31
CA ARG A 147 -2.97 -12.05 8.75
C ARG A 147 -1.74 -12.88 8.39
N TRP A 148 -1.13 -12.61 7.23
CA TRP A 148 0.11 -13.26 6.84
C TRP A 148 1.29 -12.88 7.76
N ILE A 149 1.41 -11.59 8.09
CA ILE A 149 2.44 -11.10 9.01
C ILE A 149 2.23 -11.69 10.40
N ASP A 150 1.02 -11.64 10.92
CA ASP A 150 0.65 -12.21 12.23
C ASP A 150 1.06 -13.69 12.31
N ARG A 151 0.61 -14.51 11.36
CA ARG A 151 1.00 -15.93 11.29
C ARG A 151 2.53 -16.11 11.20
N SER A 152 3.21 -15.29 10.40
CA SER A 152 4.66 -15.40 10.22
C SER A 152 5.43 -15.04 11.49
N ILE A 153 4.98 -14.01 12.21
CA ILE A 153 5.56 -13.62 13.50
C ILE A 153 5.35 -14.70 14.54
N ASN A 154 4.13 -15.25 14.66
CA ASN A 154 3.84 -16.32 15.60
C ASN A 154 4.69 -17.57 15.33
N ILE A 155 4.85 -17.98 14.08
CA ILE A 155 5.75 -19.08 13.70
C ILE A 155 7.19 -18.77 14.10
N TYR A 156 7.68 -17.56 13.83
CA TYR A 156 9.04 -17.15 14.17
C TYR A 156 9.28 -17.16 15.68
N ILE A 157 8.36 -16.60 16.47
CA ILE A 157 8.48 -16.54 17.94
C ILE A 157 8.39 -17.94 18.55
N ASN A 158 7.48 -18.79 18.09
CA ASN A 158 7.36 -20.17 18.55
C ASN A 158 8.67 -20.95 18.30
N ASN A 159 9.28 -20.76 17.12
CA ASN A 159 10.57 -21.37 16.82
C ASN A 159 11.70 -20.84 17.72
N LEU A 160 11.72 -19.53 17.97
CA LEU A 160 12.73 -18.87 18.81
C LEU A 160 12.64 -19.31 20.28
N LEU A 161 11.42 -19.42 20.81
CA LEU A 161 11.17 -19.78 22.21
C LEU A 161 11.01 -21.31 22.43
N HIS A 162 11.13 -22.12 21.37
CA HIS A 162 10.89 -23.56 21.40
C HIS A 162 9.49 -23.94 21.93
N THR A 163 8.51 -23.09 21.70
CA THR A 163 7.10 -23.33 22.01
C THR A 163 6.36 -23.90 20.80
N LYS A 164 5.16 -24.44 21.00
CA LYS A 164 4.32 -24.94 19.91
C LYS A 164 2.94 -24.29 20.01
N ASP A 165 2.51 -23.70 18.89
CA ASP A 165 1.15 -23.20 18.71
C ASP A 165 0.68 -22.21 19.81
N VAL A 166 1.60 -21.40 20.33
CA VAL A 166 1.28 -20.28 21.22
C VAL A 166 1.01 -19.05 20.38
N ASP A 167 -0.05 -18.36 20.69
CA ASP A 167 -0.43 -17.07 20.05
C ASP A 167 0.16 -15.93 20.88
N TYR A 168 0.96 -15.05 20.27
CA TYR A 168 1.70 -13.97 20.91
C TYR A 168 1.14 -12.60 20.54
#